data_5071e9b661f6447b1927fc2d4ff802e8
#
_entry.id   5071e9b661f6447b1927fc2d4ff802e8
#
_cell.length_a   1.000
_cell.length_b   1.000
_cell.length_c   1.000
_cell.angle_alpha   90.00
_cell.angle_beta   90.00
_cell.angle_gamma   90.00
#
_symmetry.space_group_name_H-M   'P 1'
#
loop_
_entity.id
_entity.type
_entity.pdbx_description
1 polymer ?
#
loop_
_entity_poly.entity_id
_entity_poly.type
_entity_poly.pdbx_seq_one_letter_code
_entity_poly.pdbx_strand_id
1 'polypeptide(L)'
;GKLTEKINNVLLLQVGLVIFSLSGILYMLSTKMWQLITVSALLGIGSGLIVPLSTGLISRFFTGTYRTKQFGLSSAITNITLVLATVLTGYLAEVNWHLPFVVYLFPLISIVLSFYLKKNISPYPGIGINTTSRRTERPTNSNFGKFGIQIPHLMQIMSFYGLATYLVIIISFNLPFLMKEYHFTSGNSGIMISLFFLAIMSPGFILNQIVSFFGKKTKFACMVSIAVGMALILVSRTEWLIGLGCIFAGLGYGVIQPIAYD
;
A
#
# COMPACT_ATOMS: atom_id res chain seq x y z
N GLY A 1 4.75 -1.44 -18.91
CA GLY A 1 4.25 -2.27 -20.00
C GLY A 1 4.18 -1.50 -21.31
N LYS A 2 3.77 -2.14 -22.39
CA LYS A 2 3.73 -1.56 -23.76
C LYS A 2 2.93 -0.23 -23.88
N LEU A 3 1.96 0.01 -23.00
CA LEU A 3 1.18 1.27 -22.96
C LEU A 3 2.00 2.47 -22.47
N THR A 4 2.97 2.26 -21.60
CA THR A 4 3.79 3.35 -21.02
C THR A 4 4.91 3.81 -21.94
N GLU A 5 5.18 3.11 -23.03
CA GLU A 5 6.18 3.53 -24.03
C GLU A 5 5.63 4.57 -25.04
N LYS A 6 4.32 4.58 -25.26
CA LYS A 6 3.65 5.47 -26.25
C LYS A 6 2.95 6.67 -25.62
N ILE A 7 2.59 6.63 -24.34
CA ILE A 7 1.78 7.66 -23.67
C ILE A 7 2.61 8.29 -22.56
N ASN A 8 2.50 9.61 -22.41
CA ASN A 8 3.15 10.35 -21.33
C ASN A 8 2.64 9.82 -19.96
N ASN A 9 3.56 9.31 -19.12
CA ASN A 9 3.23 8.70 -17.84
C ASN A 9 2.45 9.64 -16.91
N VAL A 10 2.68 10.95 -17.01
CA VAL A 10 1.95 11.96 -16.23
C VAL A 10 0.49 12.04 -16.69
N LEU A 11 0.25 11.99 -18.01
CA LEU A 11 -1.11 12.00 -18.54
C LEU A 11 -1.87 10.73 -18.14
N LEU A 12 -1.22 9.57 -18.18
CA LEU A 12 -1.83 8.31 -17.75
C LEU A 12 -2.15 8.31 -16.25
N LEU A 13 -1.28 8.92 -15.44
CA LEU A 13 -1.54 9.12 -14.00
C LEU A 13 -2.75 10.04 -13.78
N GLN A 14 -2.85 11.14 -14.53
CA GLN A 14 -4.00 12.06 -14.47
C GLN A 14 -5.31 11.36 -14.84
N VAL A 15 -5.30 10.54 -15.90
CA VAL A 15 -6.47 9.73 -16.29
C VAL A 15 -6.86 8.76 -15.17
N GLY A 16 -5.89 8.07 -14.56
CA GLY A 16 -6.15 7.21 -13.40
C GLY A 16 -6.78 7.95 -12.23
N LEU A 17 -6.27 9.15 -11.89
CA LEU A 17 -6.81 9.99 -10.83
C LEU A 17 -8.24 10.47 -11.14
N VAL A 18 -8.53 10.85 -12.39
CA VAL A 18 -9.88 11.25 -12.81
C VAL A 18 -10.85 10.08 -12.69
N ILE A 19 -10.49 8.88 -13.17
CA ILE A 19 -11.32 7.68 -13.06
C ILE A 19 -11.59 7.36 -11.59
N PHE A 20 -10.55 7.44 -10.74
CA PHE A 20 -10.68 7.18 -9.31
C PHE A 20 -11.61 8.18 -8.62
N SER A 21 -11.45 9.49 -8.89
CA SER A 21 -12.30 10.53 -8.30
C SER A 21 -13.75 10.46 -8.79
N LEU A 22 -13.95 10.13 -10.08
CA LEU A 22 -15.28 9.90 -10.63
C LEU A 22 -15.97 8.72 -9.92
N SER A 23 -15.21 7.65 -9.65
CA SER A 23 -15.72 6.51 -8.88
C SER A 23 -16.18 6.95 -7.48
N GLY A 24 -15.44 7.84 -6.81
CA GLY A 24 -15.82 8.39 -5.49
C GLY A 24 -17.18 9.12 -5.54
N ILE A 25 -17.41 9.93 -6.56
CA ILE A 25 -18.68 10.62 -6.76
C ILE A 25 -19.81 9.61 -7.02
N LEU A 26 -19.58 8.63 -7.89
CA LEU A 26 -20.56 7.60 -8.20
C LEU A 26 -20.92 6.74 -6.97
N TYR A 27 -19.98 6.50 -6.05
CA TYR A 27 -20.28 5.82 -4.79
C TYR A 27 -21.27 6.59 -3.93
N MET A 28 -21.15 7.92 -3.85
CA MET A 28 -22.08 8.75 -3.09
C MET A 28 -23.49 8.75 -3.66
N LEU A 29 -23.63 8.54 -4.97
CA LEU A 29 -24.91 8.46 -5.68
C LEU A 29 -25.49 7.03 -5.73
N SER A 30 -24.69 6.03 -5.33
CA SER A 30 -25.09 4.62 -5.43
C SER A 30 -26.05 4.25 -4.30
N THR A 31 -27.20 3.69 -4.66
CA THR A 31 -28.22 3.23 -3.71
C THR A 31 -28.45 1.73 -3.74
N LYS A 32 -28.01 1.06 -4.83
CA LYS A 32 -28.19 -0.37 -5.05
C LYS A 32 -26.88 -1.13 -5.03
N MET A 33 -26.89 -2.37 -4.55
CA MET A 33 -25.68 -3.21 -4.43
C MET A 33 -24.96 -3.42 -5.77
N TRP A 34 -25.70 -3.64 -6.87
CA TRP A 34 -25.06 -3.82 -8.18
C TRP A 34 -24.34 -2.55 -8.68
N GLN A 35 -24.82 -1.36 -8.31
CA GLN A 35 -24.14 -0.09 -8.61
C GLN A 35 -22.82 0.00 -7.86
N LEU A 36 -22.80 -0.37 -6.56
CA LEU A 36 -21.58 -0.42 -5.77
C LEU A 36 -20.53 -1.37 -6.38
N ILE A 37 -20.96 -2.53 -6.88
CA ILE A 37 -20.07 -3.49 -7.53
C ILE A 37 -19.46 -2.92 -8.81
N THR A 38 -20.27 -2.29 -9.67
CA THR A 38 -19.78 -1.69 -10.93
C THR A 38 -18.84 -0.52 -10.68
N VAL A 39 -19.17 0.33 -9.69
CA VAL A 39 -18.31 1.45 -9.29
C VAL A 39 -17.00 0.97 -8.66
N SER A 40 -17.02 -0.15 -7.89
CA SER A 40 -15.81 -0.79 -7.37
C SER A 40 -14.87 -1.25 -8.49
N ALA A 41 -15.42 -1.80 -9.56
CA ALA A 41 -14.60 -2.18 -10.72
C ALA A 41 -13.93 -0.96 -11.38
N LEU A 42 -14.68 0.14 -11.52
CA LEU A 42 -14.14 1.39 -12.04
C LEU A 42 -13.04 1.97 -11.14
N LEU A 43 -13.26 1.97 -9.82
CA LEU A 43 -12.27 2.39 -8.83
C LEU A 43 -11.01 1.51 -8.89
N GLY A 44 -11.18 0.19 -9.07
CA GLY A 44 -10.08 -0.75 -9.26
C GLY A 44 -9.23 -0.44 -10.49
N ILE A 45 -9.85 -0.05 -11.61
CA ILE A 45 -9.13 0.40 -12.81
C ILE A 45 -8.33 1.67 -12.52
N GLY A 46 -8.93 2.66 -11.85
CA GLY A 46 -8.25 3.90 -11.47
C GLY A 46 -7.03 3.63 -10.58
N SER A 47 -7.21 2.89 -9.49
CA SER A 47 -6.11 2.56 -8.55
C SER A 47 -5.03 1.69 -9.20
N GLY A 48 -5.41 0.77 -10.08
CA GLY A 48 -4.49 -0.09 -10.84
C GLY A 48 -3.59 0.69 -11.81
N LEU A 49 -4.01 1.87 -12.25
CA LEU A 49 -3.15 2.79 -13.01
C LEU A 49 -2.26 3.65 -12.10
N ILE A 50 -2.80 4.17 -11.00
CA ILE A 50 -2.11 5.12 -10.12
C ILE A 50 -0.90 4.47 -9.43
N VAL A 51 -1.08 3.30 -8.83
CA VAL A 51 -0.05 2.67 -7.98
C VAL A 51 1.24 2.34 -8.75
N PRO A 52 1.21 1.61 -9.89
CA PRO A 52 2.44 1.30 -10.63
C PRO A 52 3.06 2.52 -11.30
N LEU A 53 2.25 3.53 -11.67
CA LEU A 53 2.79 4.75 -12.27
C LEU A 53 3.48 5.63 -11.24
N SER A 54 2.94 5.79 -10.04
CA SER A 54 3.57 6.56 -8.97
C SER A 54 4.91 5.96 -8.55
N THR A 55 4.97 4.65 -8.35
CA THR A 55 6.22 3.93 -8.03
C THR A 55 7.21 3.97 -9.21
N GLY A 56 6.72 3.88 -10.44
CA GLY A 56 7.50 4.01 -11.66
C GLY A 56 8.12 5.40 -11.83
N LEU A 57 7.40 6.47 -11.48
CA LEU A 57 7.92 7.83 -11.49
C LEU A 57 9.05 8.00 -10.47
N ILE A 58 8.89 7.52 -9.22
CA ILE A 58 9.95 7.55 -8.21
C ILE A 58 11.21 6.86 -8.73
N SER A 59 11.06 5.68 -9.35
CA SER A 59 12.20 4.92 -9.86
C SER A 59 12.91 5.58 -11.04
N ARG A 60 12.22 6.43 -11.81
CA ARG A 60 12.77 7.16 -12.95
C ARG A 60 13.50 8.45 -12.57
N PHE A 61 12.97 9.19 -11.59
CA PHE A 61 13.51 10.48 -11.19
C PHE A 61 14.61 10.39 -10.14
N PHE A 62 14.62 9.32 -9.34
CA PHE A 62 15.58 9.15 -8.26
C PHE A 62 16.46 7.93 -8.48
N THR A 63 17.75 8.03 -8.14
CA THR A 63 18.74 6.94 -8.26
C THR A 63 19.47 6.74 -6.94
N GLY A 64 20.02 5.54 -6.73
CA GLY A 64 20.82 5.20 -5.55
C GLY A 64 20.09 5.43 -4.23
N THR A 65 20.77 5.94 -3.22
CA THR A 65 20.26 6.15 -1.86
C THR A 65 19.05 7.07 -1.79
N TYR A 66 18.99 8.08 -2.69
CA TYR A 66 17.83 8.98 -2.75
C TYR A 66 16.55 8.26 -3.18
N ARG A 67 16.65 7.28 -4.08
CA ARG A 67 15.50 6.47 -4.49
C ARG A 67 14.93 5.69 -3.31
N THR A 68 15.77 5.03 -2.53
CA THR A 68 15.35 4.28 -1.34
C THR A 68 14.69 5.20 -0.32
N LYS A 69 15.26 6.40 -0.09
CA LYS A 69 14.66 7.40 0.80
C LYS A 69 13.28 7.86 0.33
N GLN A 70 13.09 8.09 -0.98
CA GLN A 70 11.79 8.48 -1.53
C GLN A 70 10.74 7.38 -1.45
N PHE A 71 11.11 6.11 -1.65
CA PHE A 71 10.22 4.98 -1.41
C PHE A 71 9.83 4.87 0.06
N GLY A 72 10.77 5.04 0.99
CA GLY A 72 10.49 5.07 2.42
C GLY A 72 9.51 6.18 2.80
N LEU A 73 9.74 7.40 2.29
CA LEU A 73 8.85 8.53 2.53
C LEU A 73 7.44 8.29 1.93
N SER A 74 7.36 7.78 0.72
CA SER A 74 6.09 7.43 0.09
C SER A 74 5.33 6.38 0.91
N SER A 75 6.01 5.35 1.39
CA SER A 75 5.43 4.32 2.26
C SER A 75 4.93 4.92 3.59
N ALA A 76 5.71 5.80 4.22
CA ALA A 76 5.31 6.47 5.45
C ALA A 76 4.05 7.32 5.25
N ILE A 77 4.01 8.14 4.20
CA ILE A 77 2.83 8.95 3.86
C ILE A 77 1.60 8.07 3.62
N THR A 78 1.77 6.97 2.87
CA THR A 78 0.67 6.03 2.60
C THR A 78 0.11 5.44 3.90
N ASN A 79 0.97 4.98 4.80
CA ASN A 79 0.53 4.39 6.07
C ASN A 79 -0.14 5.42 7.00
N ILE A 80 0.42 6.64 7.11
CA ILE A 80 -0.22 7.73 7.87
C ILE A 80 -1.60 8.06 7.29
N THR A 81 -1.71 8.13 5.97
CA THR A 81 -3.00 8.37 5.29
C THR A 81 -4.01 7.26 5.59
N LEU A 82 -3.58 5.99 5.58
CA LEU A 82 -4.44 4.85 5.94
C LEU A 82 -4.91 4.92 7.39
N VAL A 83 -4.02 5.25 8.33
CA VAL A 83 -4.38 5.43 9.75
C VAL A 83 -5.44 6.52 9.91
N LEU A 84 -5.23 7.69 9.32
CA LEU A 84 -6.18 8.80 9.40
C LEU A 84 -7.50 8.50 8.68
N ALA A 85 -7.42 7.91 7.48
CA ALA A 85 -8.60 7.58 6.69
C ALA A 85 -9.49 6.54 7.38
N THR A 86 -8.91 5.51 7.99
CA THR A 86 -9.70 4.45 8.66
C THR A 86 -10.41 4.97 9.92
N VAL A 87 -9.78 5.84 10.70
CA VAL A 87 -10.45 6.50 11.82
C VAL A 87 -11.59 7.39 11.32
N LEU A 88 -11.29 8.26 10.34
CA LEU A 88 -12.27 9.20 9.79
C LEU A 88 -13.48 8.46 9.19
N THR A 89 -13.24 7.45 8.36
CA THR A 89 -14.32 6.66 7.74
C THR A 89 -15.12 5.89 8.76
N GLY A 90 -14.50 5.40 9.84
CA GLY A 90 -15.20 4.73 10.94
C GLY A 90 -16.24 5.64 11.60
N TYR A 91 -15.84 6.86 11.99
CA TYR A 91 -16.76 7.85 12.58
C TYR A 91 -17.81 8.37 11.58
N LEU A 92 -17.43 8.60 10.34
CA LEU A 92 -18.38 9.03 9.31
C LEU A 92 -19.45 7.97 9.05
N ALA A 93 -19.10 6.68 9.13
CA ALA A 93 -20.03 5.58 8.96
C ALA A 93 -21.08 5.47 10.07
N GLU A 94 -20.80 5.99 11.27
CA GLU A 94 -21.78 6.07 12.36
C GLU A 94 -22.91 7.07 12.07
N VAL A 95 -22.56 8.16 11.38
CA VAL A 95 -23.55 9.21 11.03
C VAL A 95 -24.38 8.77 9.83
N ASN A 96 -23.71 8.32 8.75
CA ASN A 96 -24.38 7.85 7.54
C ASN A 96 -23.44 6.96 6.75
N TRP A 97 -23.92 5.82 6.26
CA TRP A 97 -23.14 4.86 5.50
C TRP A 97 -22.58 5.37 4.17
N HIS A 98 -23.11 6.48 3.63
CA HIS A 98 -22.58 7.14 2.43
C HIS A 98 -21.40 8.08 2.72
N LEU A 99 -21.31 8.64 3.93
CA LEU A 99 -20.28 9.63 4.27
C LEU A 99 -18.85 9.13 4.15
N PRO A 100 -18.51 7.86 4.45
CA PRO A 100 -17.16 7.33 4.24
C PRO A 100 -16.64 7.50 2.81
N PHE A 101 -17.54 7.50 1.81
CA PHE A 101 -17.16 7.67 0.41
C PHE A 101 -16.63 9.08 0.07
N VAL A 102 -16.87 10.07 0.92
CA VAL A 102 -16.28 11.42 0.78
C VAL A 102 -14.75 11.36 0.78
N VAL A 103 -14.15 10.39 1.47
CA VAL A 103 -12.69 10.21 1.49
C VAL A 103 -12.12 9.91 0.10
N TYR A 104 -12.91 9.30 -0.79
CA TYR A 104 -12.51 9.05 -2.19
C TYR A 104 -12.49 10.33 -3.05
N LEU A 105 -12.90 11.48 -2.52
CA LEU A 105 -12.79 12.77 -3.21
C LEU A 105 -11.42 13.45 -2.96
N PHE A 106 -10.66 13.04 -1.93
CA PHE A 106 -9.33 13.62 -1.68
C PHE A 106 -8.37 13.56 -2.87
N PRO A 107 -8.39 12.54 -3.74
CA PRO A 107 -7.59 12.55 -4.97
C PRO A 107 -7.89 13.70 -5.93
N LEU A 108 -9.01 14.42 -5.80
CA LEU A 108 -9.24 15.66 -6.56
C LEU A 108 -8.15 16.70 -6.28
N ILE A 109 -7.67 16.78 -5.04
CA ILE A 109 -6.54 17.64 -4.66
C ILE A 109 -5.28 17.20 -5.41
N SER A 110 -5.06 15.88 -5.54
CA SER A 110 -3.93 15.32 -6.28
C SER A 110 -4.00 15.61 -7.77
N ILE A 111 -5.20 15.70 -8.36
CA ILE A 111 -5.37 16.13 -9.76
C ILE A 111 -4.88 17.56 -9.92
N VAL A 112 -5.31 18.48 -9.06
CA VAL A 112 -4.88 19.89 -9.10
C VAL A 112 -3.36 19.98 -8.96
N LEU A 113 -2.77 19.27 -8.01
CA LEU A 113 -1.33 19.20 -7.82
C LEU A 113 -0.60 18.60 -9.02
N SER A 114 -1.20 17.63 -9.72
CA SER A 114 -0.58 17.00 -10.89
C SER A 114 -0.46 17.93 -12.09
N PHE A 115 -1.39 18.90 -12.24
CA PHE A 115 -1.26 19.97 -13.24
C PHE A 115 -0.09 20.90 -12.95
N TYR A 116 0.20 21.12 -11.67
CA TYR A 116 1.36 21.94 -11.25
C TYR A 116 2.69 21.22 -11.54
N LEU A 117 2.74 19.90 -11.36
CA LEU A 117 3.89 19.06 -11.70
C LEU A 117 4.26 19.14 -13.18
N LYS A 118 3.28 19.15 -14.09
CA LYS A 118 3.51 19.19 -15.53
C LYS A 118 4.21 20.48 -15.99
N LYS A 119 4.02 21.59 -15.28
CA LYS A 119 4.62 22.89 -15.60
C LYS A 119 6.10 22.96 -15.18
N ASN A 120 6.52 22.18 -14.20
CA ASN A 120 7.85 22.25 -13.56
C ASN A 120 8.75 21.04 -13.86
N ILE A 121 8.25 20.01 -14.54
CA ILE A 121 9.08 18.87 -14.98
C ILE A 121 9.68 19.23 -16.37
N SER A 122 10.50 20.26 -16.40
CA SER A 122 11.61 20.33 -17.33
C SER A 122 12.65 19.31 -16.87
N PRO A 123 13.28 18.53 -17.76
CA PRO A 123 14.34 17.63 -17.35
C PRO A 123 15.37 18.47 -16.60
N TYR A 124 15.64 18.12 -15.36
CA TYR A 124 16.55 18.82 -14.47
C TYR A 124 17.91 18.98 -15.17
N PRO A 125 18.32 20.19 -15.58
CA PRO A 125 19.66 20.42 -16.13
C PRO A 125 20.57 20.71 -14.95
N GLY A 126 20.87 19.69 -14.11
CA GLY A 126 21.64 20.00 -12.92
C GLY A 126 22.33 18.84 -12.23
N ILE A 127 22.08 17.62 -12.60
CA ILE A 127 23.01 16.53 -12.33
C ILE A 127 23.60 16.18 -13.67
N GLY A 128 24.79 16.71 -13.92
CA GLY A 128 25.62 16.34 -15.07
C GLY A 128 25.76 14.81 -15.06
N ILE A 129 24.87 14.16 -15.76
CA ILE A 129 25.19 12.89 -16.34
C ILE A 129 26.26 13.27 -17.35
N ASN A 130 27.53 13.14 -16.96
CA ASN A 130 28.62 13.05 -17.88
C ASN A 130 28.28 11.93 -18.86
N THR A 131 27.59 12.29 -19.93
CA THR A 131 27.27 11.41 -21.05
C THR A 131 28.52 11.12 -21.91
N THR A 132 29.68 11.50 -21.40
CA THR A 132 30.99 11.10 -21.91
C THR A 132 31.57 10.06 -20.99
N SER A 133 31.28 8.86 -21.23
CA SER A 133 31.88 7.61 -20.69
C SER A 133 30.88 6.70 -19.97
N ARG A 134 30.05 6.16 -20.73
CA ARG A 134 29.65 4.75 -20.78
C ARG A 134 28.43 4.63 -21.70
N ARG A 135 28.69 4.83 -22.98
CA ARG A 135 28.08 3.99 -24.00
C ARG A 135 28.59 2.58 -23.70
N THR A 136 28.20 2.06 -22.53
CA THR A 136 28.24 0.63 -22.28
C THR A 136 27.26 0.09 -23.30
N GLU A 137 27.84 -0.42 -24.35
CA GLU A 137 27.23 -1.26 -25.36
C GLU A 137 26.05 -1.99 -24.73
N ARG A 138 24.86 -1.76 -25.27
CA ARG A 138 23.81 -2.76 -25.09
C ARG A 138 24.50 -4.06 -25.48
N PRO A 139 24.64 -5.02 -24.60
CA PRO A 139 25.01 -6.35 -25.04
C PRO A 139 23.87 -6.80 -25.94
N THR A 140 24.05 -6.63 -27.24
CA THR A 140 23.29 -7.26 -28.30
C THR A 140 23.60 -8.77 -28.33
N ASN A 141 23.67 -9.36 -27.18
CA ASN A 141 23.66 -10.79 -27.01
C ASN A 141 22.48 -11.15 -26.12
N SER A 142 21.48 -11.67 -26.76
CA SER A 142 20.35 -12.40 -26.24
C SER A 142 20.76 -13.60 -25.37
N ASN A 143 21.57 -13.36 -24.34
CA ASN A 143 21.85 -14.29 -23.27
C ASN A 143 20.99 -13.95 -22.03
N PHE A 144 19.67 -13.75 -22.25
CA PHE A 144 18.68 -13.78 -21.16
C PHE A 144 18.62 -15.18 -20.48
N GLY A 145 19.46 -16.12 -20.88
CA GLY A 145 19.47 -17.51 -20.44
C GLY A 145 20.46 -17.88 -19.34
N LYS A 146 21.19 -16.93 -18.72
CA LYS A 146 22.23 -17.27 -17.70
C LYS A 146 22.23 -16.47 -16.41
N PHE A 147 21.25 -15.61 -16.13
CA PHE A 147 20.91 -15.37 -14.75
C PHE A 147 20.05 -16.57 -14.33
N GLY A 148 20.67 -17.52 -13.64
CA GLY A 148 19.97 -18.65 -13.05
C GLY A 148 19.06 -18.14 -11.93
N ILE A 149 17.96 -17.47 -12.31
CA ILE A 149 16.86 -17.18 -11.40
C ILE A 149 16.40 -18.56 -10.96
N GLN A 150 16.69 -18.89 -9.72
CA GLN A 150 16.19 -20.12 -9.11
C GLN A 150 14.67 -19.93 -8.95
N ILE A 151 13.96 -20.26 -10.03
CA ILE A 151 12.49 -20.15 -10.11
C ILE A 151 11.80 -20.71 -8.85
N PRO A 152 12.19 -21.87 -8.31
CA PRO A 152 11.56 -22.39 -7.10
C PRO A 152 11.75 -21.47 -5.88
N HIS A 153 12.92 -20.85 -5.74
CA HIS A 153 13.17 -19.93 -4.63
C HIS A 153 12.37 -18.64 -4.77
N LEU A 154 12.27 -18.10 -5.98
CA LEU A 154 11.43 -16.94 -6.28
C LEU A 154 9.96 -17.26 -6.00
N MET A 155 9.45 -18.42 -6.44
CA MET A 155 8.06 -18.83 -6.17
C MET A 155 7.80 -19.01 -4.68
N GLN A 156 8.75 -19.51 -3.91
CA GLN A 156 8.65 -19.65 -2.47
C GLN A 156 8.51 -18.29 -1.78
N ILE A 157 9.33 -17.30 -2.16
CA ILE A 157 9.25 -15.93 -1.61
C ILE A 157 7.93 -15.28 -1.99
N MET A 158 7.50 -15.38 -3.25
CA MET A 158 6.23 -14.83 -3.72
C MET A 158 5.03 -15.46 -3.00
N SER A 159 5.05 -16.78 -2.81
CA SER A 159 3.99 -17.49 -2.07
C SER A 159 3.93 -17.07 -0.60
N PHE A 160 5.10 -16.95 0.04
CA PHE A 160 5.17 -16.50 1.42
C PHE A 160 4.65 -15.06 1.59
N TYR A 161 5.07 -14.15 0.71
CA TYR A 161 4.58 -12.78 0.71
C TYR A 161 3.09 -12.69 0.39
N GLY A 162 2.61 -13.49 -0.58
CA GLY A 162 1.20 -13.58 -0.92
C GLY A 162 0.34 -14.04 0.26
N LEU A 163 0.77 -15.07 0.99
CA LEU A 163 0.09 -15.53 2.20
C LEU A 163 0.05 -14.47 3.29
N ALA A 164 1.17 -13.79 3.56
CA ALA A 164 1.23 -12.73 4.54
C ALA A 164 0.30 -11.55 4.17
N THR A 165 0.28 -11.15 2.89
CA THR A 165 -0.63 -10.12 2.38
C THR A 165 -2.09 -10.54 2.50
N TYR A 166 -2.40 -11.81 2.22
CA TYR A 166 -3.75 -12.37 2.37
C TYR A 166 -4.25 -12.27 3.82
N LEU A 167 -3.40 -12.55 4.81
CA LEU A 167 -3.74 -12.38 6.23
C LEU A 167 -4.07 -10.92 6.58
N VAL A 168 -3.33 -9.96 6.05
CA VAL A 168 -3.61 -8.53 6.23
C VAL A 168 -4.97 -8.15 5.66
N ILE A 169 -5.28 -8.66 4.46
CA ILE A 169 -6.56 -8.44 3.80
C ILE A 169 -7.69 -9.02 4.64
N ILE A 170 -7.55 -10.26 5.15
CA ILE A 170 -8.55 -10.89 6.02
C ILE A 170 -8.83 -10.01 7.25
N ILE A 171 -7.81 -9.58 7.97
CA ILE A 171 -7.98 -8.73 9.14
C ILE A 171 -8.68 -7.41 8.77
N SER A 172 -8.18 -6.72 7.75
CA SER A 172 -8.70 -5.41 7.36
C SER A 172 -10.17 -5.44 6.92
N PHE A 173 -10.60 -6.49 6.23
CA PHE A 173 -11.97 -6.59 5.72
C PHE A 173 -12.94 -7.26 6.69
N ASN A 174 -12.50 -8.22 7.50
CA ASN A 174 -13.40 -8.94 8.39
C ASN A 174 -13.51 -8.32 9.79
N LEU A 175 -12.52 -7.55 10.24
CA LEU A 175 -12.55 -6.92 11.55
C LEU A 175 -13.78 -6.04 11.79
N PRO A 176 -14.26 -5.19 10.85
CA PRO A 176 -15.48 -4.43 11.04
C PRO A 176 -16.72 -5.29 11.23
N PHE A 177 -16.81 -6.44 10.55
CA PHE A 177 -17.94 -7.36 10.69
C PHE A 177 -17.91 -8.06 12.06
N LEU A 178 -16.73 -8.50 12.51
CA LEU A 178 -16.54 -9.09 13.82
C LEU A 178 -16.92 -8.10 14.94
N MET A 179 -16.47 -6.85 14.83
CA MET A 179 -16.77 -5.83 15.82
C MET A 179 -18.25 -5.46 15.84
N LYS A 180 -18.92 -5.47 14.69
CA LYS A 180 -20.35 -5.26 14.59
C LYS A 180 -21.14 -6.40 15.25
N GLU A 181 -20.69 -7.66 15.10
CA GLU A 181 -21.30 -8.82 15.76
C GLU A 181 -21.22 -8.69 17.29
N TYR A 182 -20.16 -8.09 17.80
CA TYR A 182 -20.00 -7.81 19.25
C TYR A 182 -20.63 -6.49 19.69
N HIS A 183 -21.46 -5.87 18.83
CA HIS A 183 -22.17 -4.61 19.10
C HIS A 183 -21.27 -3.39 19.34
N PHE A 184 -20.04 -3.40 18.83
CA PHE A 184 -19.16 -2.24 18.85
C PHE A 184 -19.52 -1.27 17.73
N THR A 185 -19.18 0.00 17.94
CA THR A 185 -19.45 1.07 16.97
C THR A 185 -18.52 0.98 15.76
N SER A 186 -18.92 1.58 14.65
CA SER A 186 -18.09 1.68 13.45
C SER A 186 -16.83 2.51 13.69
N GLY A 187 -16.91 3.53 14.57
CA GLY A 187 -15.76 4.33 14.98
C GLY A 187 -14.71 3.48 15.69
N ASN A 188 -15.13 2.62 16.62
CA ASN A 188 -14.21 1.68 17.29
C ASN A 188 -13.55 0.73 16.29
N SER A 189 -14.30 0.24 15.31
CA SER A 189 -13.73 -0.57 14.21
C SER A 189 -12.65 0.20 13.43
N GLY A 190 -12.92 1.47 13.11
CA GLY A 190 -11.96 2.35 12.45
C GLY A 190 -10.68 2.56 13.27
N ILE A 191 -10.82 2.73 14.59
CA ILE A 191 -9.67 2.85 15.51
C ILE A 191 -8.85 1.56 15.53
N MET A 192 -9.49 0.38 15.62
CA MET A 192 -8.77 -0.90 15.64
C MET A 192 -8.00 -1.15 14.34
N ILE A 193 -8.60 -0.84 13.18
CA ILE A 193 -7.93 -0.94 11.89
C ILE A 193 -6.79 0.08 11.81
N SER A 194 -6.95 1.28 12.34
CA SER A 194 -5.88 2.28 12.38
C SER A 194 -4.70 1.84 13.24
N LEU A 195 -4.95 1.21 14.40
CA LEU A 195 -3.91 0.61 15.24
C LEU A 195 -3.16 -0.50 14.49
N PHE A 196 -3.87 -1.31 13.70
CA PHE A 196 -3.26 -2.32 12.85
C PHE A 196 -2.31 -1.71 11.81
N PHE A 197 -2.72 -0.67 11.07
CA PHE A 197 -1.85 0.01 10.11
C PHE A 197 -0.71 0.77 10.77
N LEU A 198 -0.93 1.36 11.94
CA LEU A 198 0.12 2.00 12.74
C LEU A 198 1.18 0.96 13.14
N ALA A 199 0.73 -0.21 13.58
CA ALA A 199 1.62 -1.32 13.93
C ALA A 199 2.40 -1.84 12.71
N ILE A 200 1.82 -1.88 11.52
CA ILE A 200 2.52 -2.22 10.26
C ILE A 200 3.63 -1.21 9.96
N MET A 201 3.38 0.07 10.22
CA MET A 201 4.34 1.13 9.93
C MET A 201 5.52 1.14 10.92
N SER A 202 5.28 0.81 12.19
CA SER A 202 6.25 0.97 13.29
C SER A 202 7.57 0.21 13.10
N PRO A 203 7.62 -1.03 12.56
CA PRO A 203 8.87 -1.73 12.28
C PRO A 203 9.78 -1.01 11.30
N GLY A 204 9.23 -0.19 10.40
CA GLY A 204 10.04 0.61 9.47
C GLY A 204 11.08 1.50 10.17
N PHE A 205 10.82 1.92 11.42
CA PHE A 205 11.74 2.75 12.21
C PHE A 205 12.74 1.93 13.03
N ILE A 206 12.36 0.71 13.43
CA ILE A 206 13.13 -0.14 14.35
C ILE A 206 13.57 -1.47 13.74
N LEU A 207 13.46 -1.61 12.41
CA LEU A 207 13.75 -2.87 11.71
C LEU A 207 15.14 -3.42 12.02
N ASN A 208 16.16 -2.56 11.97
CA ASN A 208 17.55 -2.96 12.25
C ASN A 208 17.70 -3.50 13.68
N GLN A 209 17.00 -2.93 14.65
CA GLN A 209 17.03 -3.39 16.04
C GLN A 209 16.34 -4.75 16.18
N ILE A 210 15.19 -4.93 15.53
CA ILE A 210 14.45 -6.19 15.53
C ILE A 210 15.28 -7.31 14.87
N VAL A 211 15.85 -7.03 13.71
CA VAL A 211 16.68 -8.00 12.99
C VAL A 211 17.97 -8.33 13.77
N SER A 212 18.59 -7.34 14.41
CA SER A 212 19.74 -7.55 15.28
C SER A 212 19.42 -8.43 16.50
N PHE A 213 18.25 -8.25 17.09
CA PHE A 213 17.82 -8.99 18.29
C PHE A 213 17.42 -10.43 17.97
N PHE A 214 16.62 -10.66 16.93
CA PHE A 214 16.13 -12.00 16.57
C PHE A 214 17.03 -12.75 15.60
N GLY A 215 17.94 -12.06 14.88
CA GLY A 215 18.85 -12.66 13.92
C GLY A 215 18.14 -13.55 12.90
N LYS A 216 18.63 -14.79 12.73
CA LYS A 216 18.06 -15.77 11.79
C LYS A 216 16.63 -16.19 12.12
N LYS A 217 16.16 -15.98 13.36
CA LYS A 217 14.82 -16.36 13.82
C LYS A 217 13.77 -15.26 13.58
N THR A 218 14.14 -14.12 13.01
CA THR A 218 13.23 -12.98 12.78
C THR A 218 11.98 -13.39 12.01
N LYS A 219 12.10 -14.15 10.92
CA LYS A 219 10.96 -14.63 10.12
C LYS A 219 10.00 -15.48 10.95
N PHE A 220 10.52 -16.37 11.78
CA PHE A 220 9.71 -17.22 12.67
C PHE A 220 9.02 -16.39 13.75
N ALA A 221 9.74 -15.47 14.39
CA ALA A 221 9.18 -14.58 15.41
C ALA A 221 8.01 -13.73 14.86
N CYS A 222 8.14 -13.23 13.63
CA CYS A 222 7.08 -12.48 12.95
C CYS A 222 5.84 -13.34 12.67
N MET A 223 6.03 -14.58 12.21
CA MET A 223 4.90 -15.50 12.00
C MET A 223 4.18 -15.83 13.31
N VAL A 224 4.92 -16.06 14.38
CA VAL A 224 4.35 -16.28 15.72
C VAL A 224 3.58 -15.02 16.18
N SER A 225 4.13 -13.83 15.96
CA SER A 225 3.44 -12.58 16.30
C SER A 225 2.11 -12.44 15.54
N ILE A 226 2.08 -12.74 14.24
CA ILE A 226 0.84 -12.72 13.45
C ILE A 226 -0.15 -13.76 13.97
N ALA A 227 0.31 -14.99 14.24
CA ALA A 227 -0.55 -16.08 14.75
C ALA A 227 -1.16 -15.72 16.12
N VAL A 228 -0.36 -15.17 17.03
CA VAL A 228 -0.83 -14.69 18.34
C VAL A 228 -1.83 -13.55 18.17
N GLY A 229 -1.54 -12.58 17.29
CA GLY A 229 -2.43 -11.48 16.99
C GLY A 229 -3.78 -11.96 16.45
N MET A 230 -3.79 -12.89 15.51
CA MET A 230 -5.03 -13.48 14.99
C MET A 230 -5.78 -14.30 16.05
N ALA A 231 -5.10 -15.09 16.86
CA ALA A 231 -5.72 -15.82 17.94
C ALA A 231 -6.38 -14.89 18.97
N LEU A 232 -5.73 -13.79 19.32
CA LEU A 232 -6.30 -12.77 20.19
C LEU A 232 -7.56 -12.15 19.58
N ILE A 233 -7.55 -11.79 18.30
CA ILE A 233 -8.72 -11.22 17.62
C ILE A 233 -9.89 -12.21 17.60
N LEU A 234 -9.63 -13.49 17.34
CA LEU A 234 -10.67 -14.52 17.22
C LEU A 234 -11.30 -14.93 18.58
N VAL A 235 -10.48 -14.99 19.63
CA VAL A 235 -10.93 -15.47 20.95
C VAL A 235 -11.50 -14.34 21.80
N SER A 236 -11.05 -13.10 21.59
CA SER A 236 -11.37 -11.97 22.44
C SER A 236 -12.72 -11.36 22.07
N ARG A 237 -13.47 -10.98 23.11
CA ARG A 237 -14.74 -10.24 23.00
C ARG A 237 -14.63 -8.81 23.56
N THR A 238 -13.43 -8.37 23.94
CA THR A 238 -13.17 -7.06 24.50
C THR A 238 -12.35 -6.21 23.55
N GLU A 239 -12.69 -4.93 23.42
CA GLU A 239 -12.00 -4.00 22.51
C GLU A 239 -10.48 -3.99 22.72
N TRP A 240 -10.03 -3.94 23.97
CA TRP A 240 -8.60 -3.87 24.32
C TRP A 240 -7.81 -5.08 23.82
N LEU A 241 -8.37 -6.28 23.95
CA LEU A 241 -7.69 -7.50 23.51
C LEU A 241 -7.70 -7.62 21.97
N ILE A 242 -8.78 -7.18 21.32
CA ILE A 242 -8.83 -7.09 19.86
C ILE A 242 -7.78 -6.07 19.37
N GLY A 243 -7.68 -4.90 20.01
CA GLY A 243 -6.65 -3.90 19.71
C GLY A 243 -5.23 -4.43 19.87
N LEU A 244 -4.94 -5.15 20.95
CA LEU A 244 -3.66 -5.84 21.13
C LEU A 244 -3.41 -6.88 20.04
N GLY A 245 -4.43 -7.64 19.65
CA GLY A 245 -4.34 -8.59 18.54
C GLY A 245 -3.98 -7.90 17.22
N CYS A 246 -4.59 -6.75 16.93
CA CYS A 246 -4.28 -5.92 15.77
C CYS A 246 -2.82 -5.42 15.79
N ILE A 247 -2.33 -5.01 16.96
CA ILE A 247 -0.93 -4.56 17.14
C ILE A 247 0.03 -5.71 16.87
N PHE A 248 -0.17 -6.88 17.47
CA PHE A 248 0.70 -8.05 17.26
C PHE A 248 0.71 -8.51 15.80
N ALA A 249 -0.45 -8.59 15.17
CA ALA A 249 -0.56 -8.97 13.76
C ALA A 249 0.11 -7.94 12.84
N GLY A 250 -0.10 -6.64 13.11
CA GLY A 250 0.49 -5.55 12.33
C GLY A 250 2.01 -5.48 12.46
N LEU A 251 2.55 -5.62 13.68
CA LEU A 251 4.01 -5.67 13.92
C LEU A 251 4.66 -6.84 13.15
N GLY A 252 4.06 -8.04 13.23
CA GLY A 252 4.58 -9.21 12.53
C GLY A 252 4.65 -8.98 11.02
N TYR A 253 3.58 -8.46 10.42
CA TYR A 253 3.54 -8.19 8.98
C TYR A 253 4.48 -7.05 8.58
N GLY A 254 4.55 -5.97 9.36
CA GLY A 254 5.40 -4.82 9.07
C GLY A 254 6.90 -5.15 9.03
N VAL A 255 7.34 -6.21 9.73
CA VAL A 255 8.72 -6.72 9.64
C VAL A 255 8.90 -7.64 8.43
N ILE A 256 7.90 -8.48 8.10
CA ILE A 256 7.97 -9.42 6.98
C ILE A 256 8.08 -8.69 5.64
N GLN A 257 7.33 -7.61 5.48
CA GLN A 257 7.25 -6.87 4.21
C GLN A 257 8.63 -6.41 3.70
N PRO A 258 9.46 -5.67 4.45
CA PRO A 258 10.78 -5.26 3.98
C PRO A 258 11.75 -6.42 3.79
N ILE A 259 11.67 -7.48 4.64
CA ILE A 259 12.54 -8.66 4.53
C ILE A 259 12.21 -9.51 3.28
N ALA A 260 11.01 -9.42 2.75
CA ALA A 260 10.63 -10.11 1.52
C ALA A 260 11.16 -9.42 0.25
N TYR A 261 11.57 -8.14 0.35
CA TYR A 261 12.12 -7.37 -0.76
C TYR A 261 13.66 -7.40 -0.82
N ASP A 262 14.34 -7.87 0.24
CA ASP A 262 15.78 -8.11 0.31
C ASP A 262 16.15 -9.53 -0.16
#